data_94a2a508d1981ab9c121171f659f1c91
#
_entry.id   94a2a508d1981ab9c121171f659f1c91
#
_cell.length_a   1.000
_cell.length_b   1.000
_cell.length_c   1.000
_cell.angle_alpha   90.00
_cell.angle_beta   90.00
_cell.angle_gamma   90.00
#
_symmetry.space_group_name_H-M   'P 1'
#
loop_
_entity.id
_entity.type
_entity.pdbx_description
1 polymer ?
#
loop_
_entity_poly.entity_id
_entity_poly.type
_entity_poly.pdbx_seq_one_letter_code
_entity_poly.pdbx_strand_id
1 'polypeptide(L)'
;MAFRQPANRLPNTVNFTLAEITFLNSIKPWDKSKWSGNCGSPAINLSRNAVKDEIKRQLIDIQDNYCAICGLNLSLAYEVHREHIAPQYKQPKYIFEPGNLVLTCNF
;
A
#
# COMPACT_ATOMS: atom_id res chain seq x y z
N MET A 1 -18.51 15.64 6.93
CA MET A 1 -17.75 15.38 8.17
C MET A 1 -16.30 15.03 7.82
N ALA A 2 -15.38 15.40 8.71
CA ALA A 2 -13.95 15.09 8.52
C ALA A 2 -13.59 13.64 8.83
N PHE A 3 -14.50 12.90 9.48
CA PHE A 3 -14.27 11.53 9.91
C PHE A 3 -15.33 10.58 9.37
N ARG A 4 -14.93 9.33 9.18
CA ARG A 4 -15.80 8.21 8.87
C ARG A 4 -15.53 7.09 9.89
N GLN A 5 -16.54 6.26 10.16
CA GLN A 5 -16.36 5.10 11.02
C GLN A 5 -15.27 4.22 10.46
N PRO A 6 -14.23 3.88 11.25
CA PRO A 6 -13.19 2.95 10.80
C PRO A 6 -13.78 1.58 10.47
N ALA A 7 -13.20 0.92 9.48
CA ALA A 7 -13.60 -0.42 9.07
C ALA A 7 -12.52 -1.43 9.47
N ASN A 8 -12.92 -2.62 9.92
CA ASN A 8 -11.97 -3.70 10.23
C ASN A 8 -11.27 -4.23 8.97
N ARG A 9 -11.94 -4.12 7.83
CA ARG A 9 -11.35 -4.43 6.52
C ARG A 9 -12.09 -3.62 5.46
N LEU A 10 -11.39 -3.35 4.38
CA LEU A 10 -11.94 -2.60 3.27
C LEU A 10 -12.90 -3.47 2.45
N PRO A 11 -13.97 -2.88 1.88
CA PRO A 11 -14.93 -3.62 1.04
C PRO A 11 -14.30 -4.12 -0.27
N ASN A 12 -13.24 -3.44 -0.74
CA ASN A 12 -12.52 -3.78 -1.95
C ASN A 12 -11.03 -3.78 -1.67
N THR A 13 -10.25 -4.39 -2.55
CA THR A 13 -8.79 -4.40 -2.49
C THR A 13 -8.21 -3.80 -3.76
N VAL A 14 -6.94 -3.43 -3.69
CA VAL A 14 -6.15 -3.01 -4.86
C VAL A 14 -6.17 -4.13 -5.90
N ASN A 15 -6.27 -3.75 -7.16
CA ASN A 15 -6.17 -4.67 -8.30
C ASN A 15 -4.91 -4.34 -9.09
N PHE A 16 -4.08 -5.37 -9.32
CA PHE A 16 -2.89 -5.22 -10.16
C PHE A 16 -3.19 -5.67 -11.58
N THR A 17 -2.59 -4.97 -12.55
CA THR A 17 -2.57 -5.42 -13.94
C THR A 17 -1.69 -6.66 -14.08
N LEU A 18 -1.83 -7.38 -15.19
CA LEU A 18 -0.97 -8.52 -15.46
C LEU A 18 0.52 -8.12 -15.50
N ALA A 19 0.82 -6.95 -16.07
CA ALA A 19 2.18 -6.45 -16.11
C ALA A 19 2.74 -6.20 -14.70
N GLU A 20 1.92 -5.63 -13.81
CA GLU A 20 2.31 -5.38 -12.42
C GLU A 20 2.52 -6.71 -11.67
N ILE A 21 1.64 -7.69 -11.85
CA ILE A 21 1.77 -9.01 -11.25
C ILE A 21 3.06 -9.68 -11.73
N THR A 22 3.34 -9.63 -13.02
CA THR A 22 4.55 -10.19 -13.61
C THR A 22 5.80 -9.54 -13.01
N PHE A 23 5.80 -8.21 -12.91
CA PHE A 23 6.91 -7.48 -12.29
C PHE A 23 7.10 -7.90 -10.83
N LEU A 24 6.04 -7.90 -10.02
CA LEU A 24 6.12 -8.25 -8.61
C LEU A 24 6.61 -9.67 -8.41
N ASN A 25 6.20 -10.60 -9.26
CA ASN A 25 6.70 -11.97 -9.21
C ASN A 25 8.18 -12.05 -9.57
N SER A 26 8.66 -11.17 -10.43
CA SER A 26 10.08 -11.15 -10.85
C SER A 26 11.03 -10.73 -9.75
N ILE A 27 10.55 -10.00 -8.74
CA ILE A 27 11.38 -9.53 -7.62
C ILE A 27 11.23 -10.40 -6.36
N LYS A 28 10.56 -11.54 -6.45
CA LYS A 28 10.46 -12.50 -5.34
C LYS A 28 11.82 -13.14 -5.06
N PRO A 29 12.11 -13.57 -3.82
CA PRO A 29 11.21 -13.51 -2.65
C PRO A 29 11.06 -12.08 -2.13
N TRP A 30 9.88 -11.77 -1.60
CA TRP A 30 9.61 -10.45 -1.06
C TRP A 30 10.15 -10.33 0.36
N ASP A 31 10.79 -9.19 0.64
CA ASP A 31 11.23 -8.78 1.95
C ASP A 31 11.16 -7.25 2.03
N LYS A 32 11.58 -6.69 3.15
CA LYS A 32 11.51 -5.24 3.36
C LYS A 32 12.27 -4.44 2.29
N SER A 33 13.39 -4.98 1.78
CA SER A 33 14.17 -4.30 0.73
C SER A 33 13.39 -4.16 -0.57
N LYS A 34 12.47 -5.07 -0.85
CA LYS A 34 11.63 -5.02 -2.06
C LYS A 34 10.55 -3.93 -1.96
N TRP A 35 10.19 -3.53 -0.74
CA TRP A 35 9.24 -2.44 -0.52
C TRP A 35 9.91 -1.07 -0.53
N SER A 36 11.01 -0.89 0.21
CA SER A 36 11.60 0.43 0.44
C SER A 36 13.09 0.51 0.21
N GLY A 37 13.78 -0.61 0.01
CA GLY A 37 15.21 -0.65 -0.22
C GLY A 37 15.58 -0.77 -1.69
N ASN A 38 16.81 -1.21 -1.93
CA ASN A 38 17.28 -1.52 -3.28
C ASN A 38 16.79 -2.93 -3.65
N CYS A 39 15.86 -3.02 -4.58
CA CYS A 39 15.31 -4.32 -5.01
C CYS A 39 15.99 -4.91 -6.26
N GLY A 40 17.12 -4.35 -6.68
CA GLY A 40 17.91 -4.92 -7.78
C GLY A 40 18.75 -3.88 -8.51
N SER A 41 18.11 -2.86 -9.05
CA SER A 41 18.77 -1.81 -9.82
C SER A 41 17.94 -0.53 -9.75
N PRO A 42 18.49 0.63 -10.15
CA PRO A 42 17.70 1.87 -10.23
C PRO A 42 16.44 1.73 -11.09
N ALA A 43 16.51 1.00 -12.20
CA ALA A 43 15.36 0.79 -13.07
C ALA A 43 14.27 -0.06 -12.38
N ILE A 44 14.69 -1.12 -11.68
CA ILE A 44 13.77 -1.97 -10.92
C ILE A 44 13.13 -1.18 -9.77
N ASN A 45 13.92 -0.35 -9.09
CA ASN A 45 13.41 0.52 -8.02
C ASN A 45 12.36 1.51 -8.53
N LEU A 46 12.54 2.09 -9.72
CA LEU A 46 11.55 2.96 -10.33
C LEU A 46 10.25 2.21 -10.65
N SER A 47 10.34 1.00 -11.17
CA SER A 47 9.17 0.17 -11.44
C SER A 47 8.43 -0.19 -10.15
N ARG A 48 9.17 -0.53 -9.09
CA ARG A 48 8.60 -0.80 -7.77
C ARG A 48 7.88 0.43 -7.22
N ASN A 49 8.48 1.61 -7.35
CA ASN A 49 7.88 2.86 -6.90
C ASN A 49 6.60 3.19 -7.66
N ALA A 50 6.57 2.92 -8.96
CA ALA A 50 5.36 3.10 -9.77
C ALA A 50 4.21 2.20 -9.27
N VAL A 51 4.50 0.96 -8.89
CA VAL A 51 3.50 0.07 -8.29
C VAL A 51 3.00 0.64 -6.96
N LYS A 52 3.89 1.15 -6.12
CA LYS A 52 3.51 1.78 -4.84
C LYS A 52 2.63 3.01 -5.04
N ASP A 53 2.90 3.81 -6.06
CA ASP A 53 2.06 4.98 -6.39
C ASP A 53 0.68 4.53 -6.85
N GLU A 54 0.61 3.49 -7.65
CA GLU A 54 -0.67 2.93 -8.09
C GLU A 54 -1.47 2.34 -6.91
N ILE A 55 -0.82 1.69 -5.97
CA ILE A 55 -1.45 1.21 -4.73
C ILE A 55 -2.09 2.38 -3.99
N LYS A 56 -1.34 3.47 -3.80
CA LYS A 56 -1.86 4.66 -3.11
C LYS A 56 -3.06 5.25 -3.85
N ARG A 57 -2.95 5.38 -5.16
CA ARG A 57 -4.03 5.92 -6.00
C ARG A 57 -5.32 5.11 -5.84
N GLN A 58 -5.21 3.80 -5.91
CA GLN A 58 -6.38 2.92 -5.77
C GLN A 58 -6.94 2.96 -4.35
N LEU A 59 -6.09 2.97 -3.33
CA LEU A 59 -6.55 2.98 -1.93
C LEU A 59 -7.24 4.30 -1.57
N ILE A 60 -6.85 5.43 -2.14
CA ILE A 60 -7.56 6.69 -1.97
C ILE A 60 -9.02 6.52 -2.40
N ASP A 61 -9.26 5.90 -3.54
CA ASP A 61 -10.62 5.64 -4.03
C ASP A 61 -11.35 4.59 -3.18
N ILE A 62 -10.68 3.48 -2.87
CA ILE A 62 -11.25 2.37 -2.08
C ILE A 62 -11.66 2.86 -0.69
N GLN A 63 -10.85 3.68 -0.05
CA GLN A 63 -11.08 4.21 1.29
C GLN A 63 -11.89 5.52 1.29
N ASP A 64 -12.29 5.99 0.11
CA ASP A 64 -13.04 7.23 -0.04
C ASP A 64 -12.32 8.41 0.64
N ASN A 65 -10.99 8.42 0.53
CA ASN A 65 -10.10 9.43 1.11
C ASN A 65 -10.15 9.52 2.64
N TYR A 66 -10.50 8.43 3.33
CA TYR A 66 -10.51 8.37 4.80
C TYR A 66 -9.47 7.39 5.31
N CYS A 67 -8.83 7.76 6.44
CA CYS A 67 -7.87 6.90 7.12
C CYS A 67 -8.54 5.59 7.54
N ALA A 68 -7.88 4.45 7.25
CA ALA A 68 -8.39 3.12 7.58
C ALA A 68 -8.43 2.85 9.09
N ILE A 69 -7.61 3.57 9.86
CA ILE A 69 -7.48 3.35 11.31
C ILE A 69 -8.41 4.27 12.10
N CYS A 70 -8.32 5.58 11.90
CA CYS A 70 -9.04 6.55 12.72
C CYS A 70 -10.23 7.22 12.01
N GLY A 71 -10.39 7.01 10.69
CA GLY A 71 -11.48 7.59 9.93
C GLY A 71 -11.34 9.07 9.58
N LEU A 72 -10.19 9.68 9.90
CA LEU A 72 -9.95 11.08 9.52
C LEU A 72 -9.87 11.19 7.99
N ASN A 73 -10.42 12.29 7.44
CA ASN A 73 -10.23 12.60 6.03
C ASN A 73 -8.74 12.80 5.75
N LEU A 74 -8.18 12.03 4.80
CA LEU A 74 -6.74 12.03 4.52
C LEU A 74 -6.24 13.38 4.00
N SER A 75 -7.10 14.22 3.42
CA SER A 75 -6.70 15.55 2.99
C SER A 75 -6.34 16.49 4.15
N LEU A 76 -6.76 16.15 5.38
CA LEU A 76 -6.44 16.89 6.59
C LEU A 76 -5.20 16.36 7.31
N ALA A 77 -4.65 15.24 6.86
CA ALA A 77 -3.49 14.63 7.48
C ALA A 77 -2.21 15.35 7.08
N TYR A 78 -1.23 15.39 8.00
CA TYR A 78 0.10 15.92 7.69
C TYR A 78 0.80 15.05 6.65
N GLU A 79 0.71 13.72 6.82
CA GLU A 79 1.22 12.74 5.87
C GLU A 79 0.24 11.60 5.71
N VAL A 80 0.28 10.95 4.56
CA VAL A 80 -0.50 9.75 4.27
C VAL A 80 0.48 8.59 4.07
N HIS A 81 0.31 7.54 4.86
CA HIS A 81 1.19 6.38 4.84
C HIS A 81 0.49 5.16 4.25
N ARG A 82 1.26 4.37 3.50
CA ARG A 82 0.85 3.01 3.11
C ARG A 82 1.27 2.09 4.25
N GLU A 83 0.28 1.47 4.90
CA GLU A 83 0.53 0.59 6.03
C GLU A 83 0.30 -0.87 5.66
N HIS A 84 1.15 -1.73 6.21
CA HIS A 84 1.00 -3.19 6.10
C HIS A 84 0.25 -3.68 7.34
N ILE A 85 -0.88 -4.34 7.13
CA ILE A 85 -1.67 -4.91 8.23
C ILE A 85 -0.85 -6.00 8.93
N ALA A 86 -0.28 -6.94 8.15
CA ALA A 86 0.73 -7.87 8.65
C ALA A 86 2.11 -7.22 8.50
N PRO A 87 2.89 -7.09 9.59
CA PRO A 87 4.19 -6.39 9.54
C PRO A 87 5.17 -7.00 8.54
N GLN A 88 5.91 -6.13 7.85
CA GLN A 88 6.88 -6.54 6.82
C GLN A 88 7.92 -7.52 7.34
N TYR A 89 8.42 -7.29 8.56
CA TYR A 89 9.49 -8.11 9.12
C TYR A 89 9.01 -9.48 9.61
N LYS A 90 7.72 -9.62 9.94
CA LYS A 90 7.14 -10.89 10.40
C LYS A 90 6.52 -11.71 9.29
N GLN A 91 5.92 -11.02 8.30
CA GLN A 91 5.19 -11.64 7.20
C GLN A 91 5.61 -11.04 5.86
N PRO A 92 6.89 -11.18 5.46
CA PRO A 92 7.38 -10.55 4.24
C PRO A 92 6.66 -11.02 2.98
N LYS A 93 6.12 -12.23 2.98
CA LYS A 93 5.38 -12.78 1.83
C LYS A 93 4.10 -12.00 1.49
N TYR A 94 3.62 -11.16 2.40
CA TYR A 94 2.41 -10.36 2.21
C TYR A 94 2.69 -8.89 1.88
N ILE A 95 3.95 -8.50 1.66
CA ILE A 95 4.33 -7.09 1.45
C ILE A 95 3.56 -6.45 0.29
N PHE A 96 3.35 -7.18 -0.80
CA PHE A 96 2.58 -6.69 -1.96
C PHE A 96 1.19 -7.32 -2.08
N GLU A 97 0.73 -8.01 -1.04
CA GLU A 97 -0.60 -8.59 -1.05
C GLU A 97 -1.67 -7.48 -0.98
N PRO A 98 -2.58 -7.37 -1.96
CA PRO A 98 -3.57 -6.27 -1.98
C PRO A 98 -4.38 -6.14 -0.69
N GLY A 99 -4.82 -7.26 -0.11
CA GLY A 99 -5.60 -7.25 1.13
C GLY A 99 -4.80 -6.87 2.37
N ASN A 100 -3.48 -6.75 2.27
CA ASN A 100 -2.60 -6.41 3.39
C ASN A 100 -2.24 -4.92 3.45
N LEU A 101 -2.75 -4.10 2.53
CA LEU A 101 -2.35 -2.71 2.38
C LEU A 101 -3.51 -1.77 2.63
N VAL A 102 -3.25 -0.73 3.43
CA VAL A 102 -4.21 0.35 3.69
C VAL A 102 -3.47 1.68 3.75
N LEU A 103 -4.22 2.77 3.60
CA LEU A 103 -3.70 4.12 3.86
C LEU A 103 -4.09 4.57 5.25
N THR A 104 -3.15 5.20 5.93
CA THR A 104 -3.34 5.78 7.26
C THR A 104 -2.85 7.21 7.30
N CYS A 105 -3.35 7.97 8.28
CA CYS A 105 -2.93 9.34 8.49
C CYS A 105 -1.77 9.41 9.51
N ASN A 106 -1.04 10.50 9.41
CA ASN A 106 -0.07 10.90 10.42
C ASN A 106 -0.28 12.39 10.71
N PHE A 107 -0.29 12.73 11.98
CA PHE A 107 -0.39 14.11 12.47
C PHE A 107 0.88 14.56 13.14
#